data_224db86676db529be83200eadb889cda
#
_entry.id   224db86676db529be83200eadb889cda
#
_cell.length_a   1.000
_cell.length_b   1.000
_cell.length_c   1.000
_cell.angle_alpha   90.00
_cell.angle_beta   90.00
_cell.angle_gamma   90.00
#
_symmetry.space_group_name_H-M   'P 1'
#
loop_
_entity.id
_entity.type
_entity.pdbx_description
1 polymer ?
#
loop_
_entity_poly.entity_id
_entity_poly.type
_entity_poly.pdbx_seq_one_letter_code
_entity_poly.pdbx_strand_id
1 'polypeptide(L)'
;MLIFVAVAALALEACGNKQERTLHGTTEGVYIDVGDLKYQVQISRLLNPTDREDSGYLVDLPAGQQLGPKENWFAVFMRVENDSDKPEPATNGYSIRDTQGNIYRPIAMGPKNVFVYRPAVLQPKDVLPFADSPAGANTIQGAMLLFKIPVANFQNRPLELLIPPPNGSGPTGSVDLDV
;
A
#
# COMPACT_ATOMS: atom_id res chain seq x y z
N MET A 1 4.26 -65.05 -33.69
CA MET A 1 4.94 -63.75 -33.87
C MET A 1 4.06 -62.71 -33.25
N LEU A 2 4.27 -62.39 -31.97
CA LEU A 2 3.47 -61.43 -31.21
C LEU A 2 4.21 -60.09 -31.26
N ILE A 3 3.54 -59.09 -31.80
CA ILE A 3 4.03 -57.71 -31.85
C ILE A 3 3.52 -57.00 -30.59
N PHE A 4 4.44 -56.63 -29.66
CA PHE A 4 4.15 -55.74 -28.54
C PHE A 4 4.23 -54.30 -29.02
N VAL A 5 3.09 -53.61 -28.99
CA VAL A 5 3.03 -52.13 -29.17
C VAL A 5 3.20 -51.50 -27.80
N ALA A 6 4.35 -50.87 -27.58
CA ALA A 6 4.59 -50.06 -26.40
C ALA A 6 3.98 -48.66 -26.63
N VAL A 7 2.93 -48.31 -25.87
CA VAL A 7 2.38 -46.94 -25.81
C VAL A 7 3.22 -46.16 -24.82
N ALA A 8 4.05 -45.24 -25.30
CA ALA A 8 4.76 -44.27 -24.48
C ALA A 8 3.78 -43.14 -24.11
N ALA A 9 3.36 -43.11 -22.86
CA ALA A 9 2.63 -41.98 -22.30
C ALA A 9 3.60 -40.80 -22.04
N LEU A 10 3.52 -39.76 -22.86
CA LEU A 10 4.19 -38.48 -22.61
C LEU A 10 3.42 -37.77 -21.49
N ALA A 11 3.99 -37.81 -20.28
CA ALA A 11 3.58 -36.91 -19.21
C ALA A 11 4.02 -35.47 -19.56
N LEU A 12 3.08 -34.65 -20.02
CA LEU A 12 3.27 -33.21 -20.09
C LEU A 12 3.27 -32.69 -18.64
N GLU A 13 4.45 -32.54 -18.07
CA GLU A 13 4.62 -31.70 -16.86
C GLU A 13 4.27 -30.26 -17.25
N ALA A 14 3.05 -29.83 -16.90
CA ALA A 14 2.67 -28.44 -16.92
C ALA A 14 3.52 -27.72 -15.86
N CYS A 15 4.68 -27.18 -16.27
CA CYS A 15 5.38 -26.16 -15.49
C CYS A 15 4.47 -24.94 -15.37
N GLY A 16 3.57 -24.95 -14.39
CA GLY A 16 2.91 -23.74 -13.96
C GLY A 16 3.98 -22.82 -13.40
N ASN A 17 4.30 -21.74 -14.12
CA ASN A 17 5.09 -20.64 -13.59
C ASN A 17 4.35 -20.11 -12.35
N LYS A 18 4.75 -20.57 -11.15
CA LYS A 18 4.41 -19.89 -9.92
C LYS A 18 5.12 -18.54 -9.99
N GLN A 19 4.40 -17.51 -10.36
CA GLN A 19 4.89 -16.14 -10.29
C GLN A 19 5.29 -15.91 -8.83
N GLU A 20 6.57 -15.66 -8.60
CA GLU A 20 7.11 -15.42 -7.26
C GLU A 20 6.46 -14.14 -6.72
N ARG A 21 5.81 -14.25 -5.55
CA ARG A 21 5.14 -13.11 -4.93
C ARG A 21 6.16 -12.23 -4.23
N THR A 22 6.16 -10.95 -4.53
CA THR A 22 6.98 -9.96 -3.85
C THR A 22 6.23 -9.48 -2.59
N LEU A 23 6.71 -9.88 -1.41
CA LEU A 23 6.11 -9.52 -0.12
C LEU A 23 6.82 -8.35 0.57
N HIS A 24 8.05 -8.04 0.17
CA HIS A 24 8.83 -6.96 0.76
C HIS A 24 9.52 -6.13 -0.32
N GLY A 25 9.35 -4.82 -0.26
CA GLY A 25 10.07 -3.85 -1.07
C GLY A 25 11.09 -3.09 -0.23
N THR A 26 12.34 -3.07 -0.68
CA THR A 26 13.44 -2.34 -0.01
C THR A 26 13.48 -0.86 -0.40
N THR A 27 12.53 -0.40 -1.23
CA THR A 27 12.36 0.98 -1.67
C THR A 27 10.93 1.21 -2.15
N GLU A 28 10.53 2.45 -2.21
CA GLU A 28 9.27 2.88 -2.81
C GLU A 28 9.22 2.59 -4.32
N GLY A 29 8.03 2.60 -4.91
CA GLY A 29 7.84 2.31 -6.34
C GLY A 29 7.77 0.81 -6.70
N VAL A 30 8.13 -0.09 -5.79
CA VAL A 30 8.01 -1.55 -5.98
C VAL A 30 6.58 -2.01 -5.71
N TYR A 31 6.06 -2.92 -6.55
CA TYR A 31 4.78 -3.58 -6.30
C TYR A 31 4.92 -4.73 -5.29
N ILE A 32 4.05 -4.73 -4.30
CA ILE A 32 3.96 -5.74 -3.24
C ILE A 32 2.67 -6.53 -3.42
N ASP A 33 2.78 -7.86 -3.45
CA ASP A 33 1.66 -8.77 -3.62
C ASP A 33 1.04 -9.12 -2.26
N VAL A 34 -0.15 -8.59 -1.96
CA VAL A 34 -0.90 -8.96 -0.74
C VAL A 34 -2.27 -9.48 -1.12
N GLY A 35 -2.52 -10.75 -0.83
CA GLY A 35 -3.68 -11.45 -1.39
C GLY A 35 -3.57 -11.54 -2.91
N ASP A 36 -4.63 -11.16 -3.60
CA ASP A 36 -4.68 -11.12 -5.06
C ASP A 36 -4.59 -9.68 -5.61
N LEU A 37 -4.19 -8.72 -4.76
CA LEU A 37 -3.97 -7.31 -5.11
C LEU A 37 -2.48 -6.96 -5.08
N LYS A 38 -2.12 -5.96 -5.89
CA LYS A 38 -0.80 -5.34 -5.92
C LYS A 38 -0.85 -3.96 -5.27
N TYR A 39 0.05 -3.71 -4.36
CA TYR A 39 0.18 -2.46 -3.62
C TYR A 39 1.50 -1.79 -3.97
N GLN A 40 1.48 -0.47 -4.14
CA GLN A 40 2.67 0.31 -4.44
C GLN A 40 2.66 1.60 -3.63
N VAL A 41 3.74 1.90 -2.95
CA VAL A 41 4.00 3.24 -2.42
C VAL A 41 4.48 4.10 -3.58
N GLN A 42 3.74 5.16 -3.93
CA GLN A 42 4.15 6.10 -4.98
C GLN A 42 5.25 7.02 -4.47
N ILE A 43 5.06 7.52 -3.27
CA ILE A 43 6.02 8.36 -2.53
C ILE A 43 5.61 8.43 -1.06
N SER A 44 6.57 8.57 -0.17
CA SER A 44 6.36 9.05 1.20
C SER A 44 7.09 10.35 1.45
N ARG A 45 6.51 11.25 2.24
CA ARG A 45 7.14 12.54 2.54
C ARG A 45 6.57 13.22 3.78
N LEU A 46 7.36 14.10 4.35
CA LEU A 46 6.87 15.06 5.35
C LEU A 46 5.95 16.09 4.70
N LEU A 47 4.87 16.46 5.40
CA LEU A 47 4.00 17.55 4.99
C LEU A 47 4.25 18.79 5.86
N ASN A 48 4.41 19.93 5.19
CA ASN A 48 4.52 21.24 5.84
C ASN A 48 3.16 21.93 5.88
N PRO A 49 2.52 22.11 7.07
CA PRO A 49 1.19 22.73 7.17
C PRO A 49 1.13 24.17 6.66
N THR A 50 2.27 24.85 6.53
CA THR A 50 2.34 26.24 6.04
C THR A 50 2.55 26.33 4.53
N ASP A 51 2.87 25.21 3.87
CA ASP A 51 2.93 25.11 2.43
C ASP A 51 1.52 25.02 1.84
N ARG A 52 1.30 25.68 0.69
CA ARG A 52 -0.01 25.75 0.05
C ARG A 52 -0.50 24.42 -0.49
N GLU A 53 0.40 23.62 -1.08
CA GLU A 53 0.07 22.32 -1.62
C GLU A 53 -0.19 21.32 -0.48
N ASP A 54 0.74 21.27 0.48
CA ASP A 54 0.65 20.35 1.62
C ASP A 54 -0.57 20.60 2.51
N SER A 55 -0.97 21.88 2.67
CA SER A 55 -2.17 22.23 3.42
C SER A 55 -3.46 21.64 2.82
N GLY A 56 -3.49 21.40 1.50
CA GLY A 56 -4.59 20.72 0.83
C GLY A 56 -4.75 19.26 1.26
N TYR A 57 -3.67 18.58 1.57
CA TYR A 57 -3.68 17.20 2.12
C TYR A 57 -4.13 17.14 3.58
N LEU A 58 -4.09 18.25 4.32
CA LEU A 58 -4.43 18.31 5.74
C LEU A 58 -5.88 18.80 5.99
N VAL A 59 -6.68 18.92 4.94
CA VAL A 59 -8.10 19.30 5.05
C VAL A 59 -8.87 18.22 5.83
N ASP A 60 -9.82 18.65 6.67
CA ASP A 60 -10.73 17.77 7.41
C ASP A 60 -10.02 16.81 8.41
N LEU A 61 -8.95 17.34 9.05
CA LEU A 61 -8.33 16.64 10.19
C LEU A 61 -9.35 16.50 11.33
N PRO A 62 -9.42 15.33 11.99
CA PRO A 62 -10.27 15.15 13.16
C PRO A 62 -9.93 16.14 14.27
N ALA A 63 -10.93 16.52 15.06
CA ALA A 63 -10.72 17.36 16.23
C ALA A 63 -9.67 16.75 17.18
N GLY A 64 -8.74 17.57 17.68
CA GLY A 64 -7.67 17.14 18.57
C GLY A 64 -6.45 16.52 17.89
N GLN A 65 -6.42 16.45 16.57
CA GLN A 65 -5.28 15.94 15.80
C GLN A 65 -4.31 17.05 15.34
N GLN A 66 -4.04 18.05 16.19
CA GLN A 66 -2.96 19.01 15.91
C GLN A 66 -1.58 18.37 16.19
N LEU A 67 -0.54 18.90 15.50
CA LEU A 67 0.84 18.53 15.82
C LEU A 67 1.26 19.07 17.18
N GLY A 68 1.90 18.23 17.97
CA GLY A 68 2.71 18.68 19.08
C GLY A 68 4.02 19.32 18.60
N PRO A 69 4.78 20.03 19.49
CA PRO A 69 5.98 20.77 19.12
C PRO A 69 7.15 19.89 18.63
N LYS A 70 7.05 18.59 18.77
CA LYS A 70 8.07 17.61 18.36
C LYS A 70 7.48 16.51 17.48
N GLU A 71 6.45 16.81 16.73
CA GLU A 71 5.78 15.87 15.82
C GLU A 71 5.75 16.44 14.41
N ASN A 72 5.75 15.55 13.42
CA ASN A 72 5.56 15.89 12.03
C ASN A 72 4.39 15.10 11.42
N TRP A 73 3.72 15.73 10.45
CA TRP A 73 2.89 15.01 9.51
C TRP A 73 3.76 14.26 8.52
N PHE A 74 3.47 12.98 8.36
CA PHE A 74 4.11 12.12 7.39
C PHE A 74 3.05 11.44 6.54
N ALA A 75 3.12 11.66 5.23
CA ALA A 75 2.17 11.12 4.27
C ALA A 75 2.81 10.00 3.46
N VAL A 76 2.05 8.92 3.24
CA VAL A 76 2.39 7.84 2.32
C VAL A 76 1.29 7.76 1.28
N PHE A 77 1.65 7.88 0.01
CA PHE A 77 0.71 7.85 -1.11
C PHE A 77 0.69 6.46 -1.73
N MET A 78 -0.46 5.82 -1.66
CA MET A 78 -0.67 4.43 -2.05
C MET A 78 -1.39 4.30 -3.38
N ARG A 79 -0.91 3.37 -4.19
CA ARG A 79 -1.62 2.84 -5.36
C ARG A 79 -1.92 1.35 -5.12
N VAL A 80 -3.13 0.92 -5.49
CA VAL A 80 -3.55 -0.49 -5.36
C VAL A 80 -4.17 -0.91 -6.67
N GLU A 81 -3.75 -2.05 -7.21
CA GLU A 81 -4.23 -2.59 -8.48
C GLU A 81 -4.81 -3.98 -8.30
N ASN A 82 -5.91 -4.24 -8.98
CA ASN A 82 -6.48 -5.58 -9.08
C ASN A 82 -6.16 -6.19 -10.45
N ASP A 83 -5.12 -7.00 -10.52
CA ASP A 83 -4.73 -7.75 -11.72
C ASP A 83 -5.45 -9.10 -11.83
N SER A 84 -6.24 -9.48 -10.82
CA SER A 84 -7.01 -10.72 -10.82
C SER A 84 -8.25 -10.62 -11.74
N ASP A 85 -8.93 -11.73 -11.94
CA ASP A 85 -10.15 -11.84 -12.75
C ASP A 85 -11.45 -11.75 -11.92
N LYS A 86 -11.34 -11.44 -10.62
CA LYS A 86 -12.46 -11.34 -9.67
C LYS A 86 -12.39 -10.08 -8.82
N PRO A 87 -13.52 -9.62 -8.24
CA PRO A 87 -13.52 -8.52 -7.30
C PRO A 87 -12.73 -8.86 -6.03
N GLU A 88 -11.84 -7.94 -5.57
CA GLU A 88 -11.02 -8.12 -4.38
C GLU A 88 -11.08 -6.90 -3.47
N PRO A 89 -11.24 -7.10 -2.14
CA PRO A 89 -11.24 -5.99 -1.18
C PRO A 89 -9.81 -5.50 -0.94
N ALA A 90 -9.60 -4.18 -1.01
CA ALA A 90 -8.36 -3.56 -0.63
C ALA A 90 -8.22 -3.49 0.91
N THR A 91 -6.99 -3.59 1.44
CA THR A 91 -6.73 -3.54 2.89
C THR A 91 -7.06 -2.17 3.49
N ASN A 92 -7.41 -2.16 4.79
CA ASN A 92 -7.59 -0.94 5.59
C ASN A 92 -6.69 -0.92 6.83
N GLY A 93 -5.81 -1.92 6.98
CA GLY A 93 -5.07 -2.19 8.22
C GLY A 93 -3.64 -1.67 8.24
N TYR A 94 -3.29 -0.68 7.40
CA TYR A 94 -1.93 -0.15 7.32
C TYR A 94 -1.38 0.33 8.66
N SER A 95 -0.07 0.14 8.84
CA SER A 95 0.70 0.77 9.91
C SER A 95 2.15 0.97 9.48
N ILE A 96 2.85 1.92 10.10
CA ILE A 96 4.30 2.05 9.98
C ILE A 96 4.93 1.47 11.23
N ARG A 97 6.01 0.71 11.06
CA ARG A 97 6.88 0.22 12.12
C ARG A 97 8.27 0.82 11.95
N ASP A 98 8.88 1.26 13.04
CA ASP A 98 10.28 1.65 13.05
C ASP A 98 11.19 0.54 13.61
N THR A 99 12.50 0.71 13.52
CA THR A 99 13.48 -0.30 13.99
C THR A 99 13.52 -0.49 15.50
N GLN A 100 12.89 0.39 16.28
CA GLN A 100 12.71 0.23 17.73
C GLN A 100 11.39 -0.47 18.08
N GLY A 101 10.58 -0.85 17.07
CA GLY A 101 9.31 -1.53 17.25
C GLY A 101 8.14 -0.60 17.55
N ASN A 102 8.28 0.72 17.46
CA ASN A 102 7.15 1.63 17.56
C ASN A 102 6.22 1.45 16.37
N ILE A 103 4.91 1.49 16.63
CA ILE A 103 3.87 1.32 15.61
C ILE A 103 3.07 2.62 15.48
N TYR A 104 2.99 3.15 14.27
CA TYR A 104 2.20 4.32 13.92
C TYR A 104 1.01 3.88 13.06
N ARG A 105 -0.18 4.40 13.37
CA ARG A 105 -1.40 4.11 12.62
C ARG A 105 -1.83 5.35 11.84
N PRO A 106 -2.46 5.17 10.65
CA PRO A 106 -2.96 6.31 9.90
C PRO A 106 -4.04 7.06 10.68
N ILE A 107 -4.06 8.38 10.53
CA ILE A 107 -5.14 9.25 11.04
C ILE A 107 -6.41 8.98 10.23
N ALA A 108 -7.51 8.74 10.92
CA ALA A 108 -8.83 8.60 10.29
C ALA A 108 -9.37 9.97 9.84
N MET A 109 -8.95 10.43 8.67
CA MET A 109 -9.34 11.72 8.09
C MET A 109 -10.83 11.76 7.75
N GLY A 110 -11.43 12.95 7.88
CA GLY A 110 -12.82 13.18 7.55
C GLY A 110 -13.16 13.03 6.05
N PRO A 111 -14.46 12.94 5.71
CA PRO A 111 -14.91 12.63 4.35
C PRO A 111 -14.68 13.76 3.33
N LYS A 112 -14.42 14.99 3.77
CA LYS A 112 -14.13 16.14 2.90
C LYS A 112 -12.72 16.13 2.33
N ASN A 113 -11.82 15.30 2.89
CA ASN A 113 -10.49 15.12 2.31
C ASN A 113 -10.57 14.14 1.14
N VAL A 114 -10.39 14.66 -0.06
CA VAL A 114 -10.53 13.93 -1.32
C VAL A 114 -9.29 13.13 -1.70
N PHE A 115 -8.19 13.30 -0.99
CA PHE A 115 -6.92 12.62 -1.25
C PHE A 115 -6.70 11.39 -0.39
N VAL A 116 -7.49 11.22 0.67
CA VAL A 116 -7.31 10.14 1.65
C VAL A 116 -7.61 8.78 1.05
N TYR A 117 -6.76 7.82 1.39
CA TYR A 117 -7.01 6.41 1.10
C TYR A 117 -8.31 5.93 1.75
N ARG A 118 -9.18 5.37 0.92
CA ARG A 118 -10.42 4.72 1.37
C ARG A 118 -10.47 3.33 0.77
N PRO A 119 -10.48 2.27 1.61
CA PRO A 119 -10.55 0.91 1.10
C PRO A 119 -11.83 0.70 0.30
N ALA A 120 -11.71 -0.03 -0.80
CA ALA A 120 -12.81 -0.37 -1.69
C ALA A 120 -12.69 -1.83 -2.14
N VAL A 121 -13.78 -2.39 -2.66
CA VAL A 121 -13.72 -3.62 -3.45
C VAL A 121 -13.38 -3.22 -4.88
N LEU A 122 -12.21 -3.64 -5.35
CA LEU A 122 -11.72 -3.35 -6.70
C LEU A 122 -12.23 -4.43 -7.66
N GLN A 123 -12.87 -4.01 -8.75
CA GLN A 123 -13.22 -4.91 -9.85
C GLN A 123 -11.95 -5.33 -10.61
N PRO A 124 -11.98 -6.38 -11.44
CA PRO A 124 -10.87 -6.72 -12.32
C PRO A 124 -10.38 -5.51 -13.13
N LYS A 125 -9.07 -5.23 -13.08
CA LYS A 125 -8.39 -4.09 -13.72
C LYS A 125 -8.63 -2.71 -13.09
N ASP A 126 -9.37 -2.65 -11.99
CA ASP A 126 -9.50 -1.41 -11.22
C ASP A 126 -8.15 -1.02 -10.57
N VAL A 127 -7.98 0.29 -10.42
CA VAL A 127 -6.86 0.91 -9.74
C VAL A 127 -7.37 1.92 -8.71
N LEU A 128 -6.89 1.84 -7.47
CA LEU A 128 -7.15 2.81 -6.41
C LEU A 128 -5.89 3.67 -6.19
N PRO A 129 -5.99 5.02 -6.20
CA PRO A 129 -7.19 5.82 -6.40
C PRO A 129 -7.71 5.70 -7.84
N PHE A 130 -9.05 5.78 -8.00
CA PHE A 130 -9.68 5.76 -9.32
C PHE A 130 -9.22 6.95 -10.16
N ALA A 131 -9.01 6.74 -11.46
CA ALA A 131 -8.41 7.74 -12.37
C ALA A 131 -9.21 9.06 -12.46
N ASP A 132 -10.53 9.00 -12.28
CA ASP A 132 -11.45 10.14 -12.29
C ASP A 132 -11.58 10.84 -10.92
N SER A 133 -10.91 10.30 -9.88
CA SER A 133 -10.88 10.92 -8.55
C SER A 133 -9.81 12.01 -8.46
N PRO A 134 -9.97 13.00 -7.55
CA PRO A 134 -8.93 14.02 -7.32
C PRO A 134 -7.56 13.43 -6.97
N ALA A 135 -7.52 12.33 -6.20
CA ALA A 135 -6.28 11.66 -5.85
C ALA A 135 -5.63 10.93 -7.05
N GLY A 136 -6.46 10.37 -7.96
CA GLY A 136 -5.97 9.70 -9.17
C GLY A 136 -5.52 10.66 -10.26
N ALA A 137 -6.15 11.84 -10.34
CA ALA A 137 -5.82 12.90 -11.30
C ALA A 137 -4.71 13.85 -10.82
N ASN A 138 -4.21 13.71 -9.58
CA ASN A 138 -3.17 14.57 -9.02
C ASN A 138 -1.78 14.21 -9.58
N THR A 139 -0.80 15.09 -9.36
CA THR A 139 0.62 14.88 -9.71
C THR A 139 1.16 13.61 -9.02
N ILE A 140 0.83 13.43 -7.75
CA ILE A 140 1.05 12.17 -7.03
C ILE A 140 -0.19 11.30 -7.25
N GLN A 141 -0.12 10.34 -8.15
CA GLN A 141 -1.20 9.41 -8.47
C GLN A 141 -1.35 8.33 -7.38
N GLY A 142 -1.64 8.77 -6.15
CA GLY A 142 -1.72 7.91 -4.97
C GLY A 142 -2.74 8.42 -3.96
N ALA A 143 -3.44 7.51 -3.29
CA ALA A 143 -4.33 7.82 -2.19
C ALA A 143 -3.53 7.92 -0.87
N MET A 144 -3.73 8.98 -0.11
CA MET A 144 -2.91 9.33 1.05
C MET A 144 -3.29 8.56 2.31
N LEU A 145 -2.29 8.00 2.96
CA LEU A 145 -2.29 7.60 4.38
C LEU A 145 -1.53 8.67 5.16
N LEU A 146 -2.18 9.34 6.10
CA LEU A 146 -1.56 10.38 6.92
C LEU A 146 -1.19 9.84 8.29
N PHE A 147 0.07 10.03 8.68
CA PHE A 147 0.59 9.64 9.99
C PHE A 147 1.08 10.85 10.77
N LYS A 148 1.10 10.71 12.11
CA LYS A 148 1.73 11.65 13.02
C LYS A 148 2.89 10.93 13.71
N ILE A 149 4.12 11.37 13.42
CA ILE A 149 5.35 10.70 13.89
C ILE A 149 6.21 11.70 14.67
N PRO A 150 6.72 11.33 15.86
CA PRO A 150 7.68 12.15 16.59
C PRO A 150 8.96 12.39 15.77
N VAL A 151 9.45 13.63 15.76
CA VAL A 151 10.65 14.01 14.98
C VAL A 151 11.85 13.12 15.29
N ALA A 152 12.06 12.77 16.56
CA ALA A 152 13.17 11.92 16.97
C ALA A 152 13.09 10.50 16.38
N ASN A 153 11.89 10.00 16.08
CA ASN A 153 11.69 8.63 15.62
C ASN A 153 12.00 8.44 14.12
N PHE A 154 12.17 9.53 13.36
CA PHE A 154 12.71 9.47 12.00
C PHE A 154 14.20 9.04 11.94
N GLN A 155 14.88 8.92 13.06
CA GLN A 155 16.23 8.34 13.15
C GLN A 155 16.19 6.80 13.25
N ASN A 156 15.05 6.20 13.57
CA ASN A 156 14.87 4.76 13.73
C ASN A 156 14.59 4.08 12.37
N ARG A 157 15.46 4.26 11.40
CA ARG A 157 15.31 3.78 10.00
C ARG A 157 15.74 2.33 9.82
N PRO A 158 15.16 1.61 8.81
CA PRO A 158 14.08 2.07 7.94
C PRO A 158 12.75 2.20 8.69
N LEU A 159 11.89 3.13 8.22
CA LEU A 159 10.49 3.12 8.54
C LEU A 159 9.81 2.15 7.56
N GLU A 160 9.16 1.12 8.05
CA GLU A 160 8.56 0.07 7.24
C GLU A 160 7.03 0.21 7.23
N LEU A 161 6.44 0.42 6.05
CA LEU A 161 4.98 0.36 5.89
C LEU A 161 4.54 -1.10 5.86
N LEU A 162 3.67 -1.49 6.77
CA LEU A 162 3.05 -2.82 6.83
C LEU A 162 1.70 -2.81 6.13
N ILE A 163 1.47 -3.79 5.27
CA ILE A 163 0.28 -3.97 4.43
C ILE A 163 -0.32 -5.34 4.75
N PRO A 164 -1.19 -5.45 5.76
CA PRO A 164 -1.83 -6.72 6.11
C PRO A 164 -2.89 -7.10 5.07
N PRO A 165 -3.17 -8.39 4.86
CA PRO A 165 -4.27 -8.82 4.02
C PRO A 165 -5.62 -8.37 4.61
N PRO A 166 -6.61 -7.99 3.77
CA PRO A 166 -7.88 -7.42 4.23
C PRO A 166 -8.68 -8.36 5.13
N ASN A 167 -8.53 -9.66 4.95
CA ASN A 167 -9.24 -10.69 5.70
C ASN A 167 -8.42 -11.28 6.86
N GLY A 168 -7.25 -10.72 7.15
CA GLY A 168 -6.35 -11.23 8.18
C GLY A 168 -5.71 -12.60 7.89
N SER A 169 -5.97 -13.18 6.71
CA SER A 169 -5.42 -14.46 6.30
C SER A 169 -4.34 -14.29 5.23
N GLY A 170 -3.16 -14.81 5.49
CA GLY A 170 -2.00 -14.73 4.59
C GLY A 170 -0.89 -13.82 5.12
N PRO A 171 0.20 -13.72 4.37
CA PRO A 171 1.34 -12.92 4.77
C PRO A 171 1.05 -11.42 4.67
N THR A 172 1.60 -10.66 5.61
CA THR A 172 1.66 -9.20 5.53
C THR A 172 2.75 -8.79 4.56
N GLY A 173 2.41 -7.91 3.62
CA GLY A 173 3.40 -7.25 2.78
C GLY A 173 4.04 -6.08 3.49
N SER A 174 5.21 -5.63 3.03
CA SER A 174 5.89 -4.47 3.59
C SER A 174 6.73 -3.70 2.58
N VAL A 175 6.96 -2.41 2.86
CA VAL A 175 7.81 -1.53 2.05
C VAL A 175 8.66 -0.66 2.98
N ASP A 176 9.98 -0.64 2.75
CA ASP A 176 10.85 0.34 3.38
C ASP A 176 10.61 1.71 2.75
N LEU A 177 10.35 2.72 3.59
CA LEU A 177 10.03 4.08 3.15
C LEU A 177 11.31 4.92 3.01
N ASP A 178 11.36 5.70 1.92
CA ASP A 178 12.51 6.54 1.56
C ASP A 178 12.46 7.90 2.31
N VAL A 179 12.84 7.92 3.62
CA VAL A 179 12.78 9.10 4.50
C VAL A 179 14.14 9.53 4.98
#